data_8518bacef916654b40a037058bcdee0f
#
_entry.id   8518bacef916654b40a037058bcdee0f
#
_cell.length_a   1.000
_cell.length_b   1.000
_cell.length_c   1.000
_cell.angle_alpha   90.00
_cell.angle_beta   90.00
_cell.angle_gamma   90.00
#
_symmetry.space_group_name_H-M   'P 1'
#
loop_
_entity.id
_entity.type
_entity.pdbx_description
1 polymer ?
#
loop_
_entity_poly.entity_id
_entity_poly.type
_entity_poly.pdbx_seq_one_letter_code
_entity_poly.pdbx_strand_id
1 'polypeptide(L)'
;MFGHVVRWREAGGDPGSIVPFRWDIFARCGDPAHADADKRGDVRGDAYGSPDGLWFDPRGLLWIQTDISTSTLNKGDYANLGNNMMLAADVATGETLEGPIDRWLHVRWNAPAA
;
A
#
# COMPACT_ATOMS: atom_id res chain seq x y z
N MET A 1 -1.57 4.23 15.43
CA MET A 1 -1.24 3.12 14.53
C MET A 1 -1.61 3.54 13.11
N PHE A 2 -0.78 3.20 12.11
CA PHE A 2 -0.84 3.84 10.77
C PHE A 2 -1.71 3.09 9.77
N GLY A 3 -2.31 1.97 10.18
CA GLY A 3 -3.08 1.11 9.29
C GLY A 3 -2.23 0.11 8.51
N HIS A 4 -2.91 -0.73 7.76
CA HIS A 4 -2.29 -1.76 6.95
C HIS A 4 -3.21 -2.16 5.80
N VAL A 5 -2.64 -2.76 4.77
CA VAL A 5 -3.38 -3.36 3.66
C VAL A 5 -3.31 -4.87 3.80
N VAL A 6 -4.46 -5.51 3.95
CA VAL A 6 -4.58 -6.98 4.01
C VAL A 6 -4.87 -7.50 2.61
N ARG A 7 -4.22 -8.58 2.25
CA ARG A 7 -4.48 -9.30 1.02
C ARG A 7 -4.94 -10.73 1.34
N TRP A 8 -5.94 -11.21 0.63
CA TRP A 8 -6.33 -12.61 0.70
C TRP A 8 -6.60 -13.18 -0.69
N ARG A 9 -6.51 -14.49 -0.79
CA ARG A 9 -6.83 -15.25 -1.99
C ARG A 9 -7.64 -16.48 -1.62
N GLU A 10 -8.79 -16.62 -2.22
CA GLU A 10 -9.62 -17.80 -2.10
C GLU A 10 -9.06 -18.96 -2.94
N ALA A 11 -9.27 -20.21 -2.48
CA ALA A 11 -8.75 -21.40 -3.14
C ALA A 11 -9.50 -21.78 -4.43
N GLY A 12 -10.47 -20.95 -4.86
CA GLY A 12 -11.38 -21.22 -5.98
C GLY A 12 -12.66 -21.91 -5.50
N GLY A 13 -13.62 -22.00 -6.38
CA GLY A 13 -14.93 -22.57 -6.11
C GLY A 13 -16.06 -21.68 -6.63
N ASP A 14 -17.29 -22.14 -6.50
CA ASP A 14 -18.47 -21.36 -6.85
C ASP A 14 -18.68 -20.20 -5.86
N PRO A 15 -19.12 -19.02 -6.34
CA PRO A 15 -19.55 -17.94 -5.45
C PRO A 15 -20.60 -18.43 -4.47
N GLY A 16 -20.36 -18.20 -3.18
CA GLY A 16 -21.24 -18.65 -2.10
C GLY A 16 -20.86 -19.98 -1.46
N SER A 17 -19.88 -20.69 -2.00
CA SER A 17 -19.30 -21.86 -1.34
C SER A 17 -18.36 -21.45 -0.22
N ILE A 18 -18.31 -22.23 0.85
CA ILE A 18 -17.29 -22.08 1.89
C ILE A 18 -16.00 -22.67 1.33
N VAL A 19 -15.03 -21.80 1.03
CA VAL A 19 -13.72 -22.19 0.50
C VAL A 19 -12.61 -21.73 1.45
N PRO A 20 -11.53 -22.48 1.59
CA PRO A 20 -10.37 -22.03 2.33
C PRO A 20 -9.73 -20.85 1.59
N PHE A 21 -9.15 -19.93 2.34
CA PHE A 21 -8.41 -18.80 1.79
C PHE A 21 -7.07 -18.65 2.50
N ARG A 22 -6.13 -18.04 1.80
CA ARG A 22 -4.85 -17.61 2.37
C ARG A 22 -4.86 -16.09 2.48
N TRP A 23 -4.26 -15.58 3.53
CA TRP A 23 -4.14 -14.14 3.71
C TRP A 23 -2.75 -13.76 4.21
N ASP A 24 -2.37 -12.54 3.94
CA ASP A 24 -1.17 -11.91 4.47
C ASP A 24 -1.38 -10.41 4.66
N ILE A 25 -0.46 -9.78 5.34
CA ILE A 25 -0.37 -8.31 5.37
C ILE A 25 0.47 -7.88 4.17
N PHE A 26 -0.18 -7.28 3.18
CA PHE A 26 0.47 -6.76 1.99
C PHE A 26 1.41 -5.59 2.31
N ALA A 27 0.96 -4.67 3.18
CA ALA A 27 1.75 -3.55 3.64
C ALA A 27 1.35 -3.15 5.06
N ARG A 28 2.32 -2.97 5.93
CA ARG A 28 2.15 -2.25 7.18
C ARG A 28 2.61 -0.82 6.97
N CYS A 29 1.67 0.11 7.12
CA CYS A 29 1.92 1.52 6.92
C CYS A 29 2.70 2.11 8.10
N GLY A 30 3.33 3.24 7.89
CA GLY A 30 4.05 3.99 8.92
C GLY A 30 5.47 4.37 8.50
N ASP A 31 6.07 5.22 9.30
CA ASP A 31 7.46 5.64 9.11
C ASP A 31 8.41 4.47 9.41
N PRO A 32 9.21 3.99 8.45
CA PRO A 32 10.15 2.90 8.68
C PRO A 32 11.27 3.27 9.65
N ALA A 33 11.50 4.55 9.86
CA ALA A 33 12.50 5.09 10.80
C ALA A 33 11.90 5.55 12.15
N HIS A 34 10.64 5.21 12.42
CA HIS A 34 10.00 5.61 13.69
C HIS A 34 10.82 5.14 14.89
N ALA A 35 10.94 5.99 15.91
CA ALA A 35 11.71 5.70 17.12
C ALA A 35 11.20 4.45 17.84
N ASP A 36 9.88 4.30 17.93
CA ASP A 36 9.23 3.10 18.44
C ASP A 36 9.19 2.02 17.35
N ALA A 37 9.89 0.92 17.60
CA ALA A 37 9.98 -0.20 16.66
C ALA A 37 8.60 -0.81 16.33
N ASP A 38 7.68 -0.83 17.29
CA ASP A 38 6.34 -1.41 17.09
C ASP A 38 5.45 -0.54 16.18
N LYS A 39 5.88 0.70 15.91
CA LYS A 39 5.21 1.63 15.02
C LYS A 39 5.84 1.74 13.63
N ARG A 40 6.92 1.02 13.36
CA ARG A 40 7.58 1.06 12.05
C ARG A 40 6.77 0.37 10.98
N GLY A 41 6.64 1.04 9.84
CA GLY A 41 6.09 0.45 8.65
C GLY A 41 7.10 -0.43 7.91
N ASP A 42 6.60 -1.26 6.99
CA ASP A 42 7.40 -2.13 6.14
C ASP A 42 7.13 -1.92 4.64
N VAL A 43 6.55 -0.78 4.28
CA VAL A 43 6.29 -0.44 2.87
C VAL A 43 7.60 -0.36 2.10
N ARG A 44 7.64 -1.05 0.97
CA ARG A 44 8.77 -0.99 0.04
C ARG A 44 8.55 0.16 -0.95
N GLY A 45 9.28 1.25 -0.77
CA GLY A 45 9.12 2.47 -1.55
C GLY A 45 8.72 3.65 -0.68
N ASP A 46 7.74 4.41 -1.11
CA ASP A 46 7.29 5.61 -0.40
C ASP A 46 6.41 5.26 0.79
N ALA A 47 6.79 5.67 1.98
CA ALA A 47 6.04 5.41 3.20
C ALA A 47 4.75 6.24 3.25
N TYR A 48 3.71 5.65 3.79
CA TYR A 48 2.39 6.28 3.94
C TYR A 48 1.67 5.78 5.18
N GLY A 49 0.60 6.45 5.54
CA GLY A 49 -0.29 6.05 6.62
C GLY A 49 -1.75 6.23 6.24
N SER A 50 -2.63 5.63 7.02
CA SER A 50 -4.09 5.72 6.85
C SER A 50 -4.56 5.35 5.44
N PRO A 51 -4.24 4.15 4.93
CA PRO A 51 -4.81 3.69 3.67
C PRO A 51 -6.33 3.60 3.80
N ASP A 52 -7.05 4.09 2.79
CA ASP A 52 -8.51 4.11 2.77
C ASP A 52 -9.04 3.53 1.46
N GLY A 53 -9.08 4.31 0.39
CA GLY A 53 -9.57 3.86 -0.91
C GLY A 53 -8.59 2.94 -1.63
N LEU A 54 -9.08 1.81 -2.15
CA LEU A 54 -8.32 0.85 -2.93
C LEU A 54 -8.99 0.58 -4.27
N TRP A 55 -8.22 0.52 -5.35
CA TRP A 55 -8.72 0.19 -6.66
C TRP A 55 -7.62 -0.43 -7.54
N PHE A 56 -7.97 -1.50 -8.26
CA PHE A 56 -7.10 -2.08 -9.28
C PHE A 56 -7.37 -1.46 -10.64
N ASP A 57 -6.32 -1.00 -11.30
CA ASP A 57 -6.44 -0.56 -12.68
C ASP A 57 -6.37 -1.74 -13.67
N PRO A 58 -6.72 -1.54 -14.96
CA PRO A 58 -6.66 -2.60 -15.97
C PRO A 58 -5.27 -3.23 -16.17
N ARG A 59 -4.21 -2.56 -15.72
CA ARG A 59 -2.83 -3.06 -15.78
C ARG A 59 -2.45 -3.92 -14.57
N GLY A 60 -3.35 -4.03 -13.59
CA GLY A 60 -3.14 -4.78 -12.36
C GLY A 60 -2.37 -4.02 -11.27
N LEU A 61 -2.20 -2.71 -11.40
CA LEU A 61 -1.68 -1.89 -10.33
C LEU A 61 -2.75 -1.65 -9.28
N LEU A 62 -2.37 -1.78 -8.02
CA LEU A 62 -3.21 -1.39 -6.91
C LEU A 62 -2.99 0.09 -6.60
N TRP A 63 -4.04 0.89 -6.79
CA TRP A 63 -4.06 2.28 -6.37
C TRP A 63 -4.57 2.38 -4.94
N ILE A 64 -3.85 3.16 -4.13
CA ILE A 64 -4.13 3.37 -2.71
C ILE A 64 -4.29 4.86 -2.49
N GLN A 65 -5.43 5.26 -1.93
CA GLN A 65 -5.66 6.63 -1.47
C GLN A 65 -5.54 6.67 0.05
N THR A 66 -4.86 7.67 0.57
CA THR A 66 -4.75 7.86 2.02
C THR A 66 -5.74 8.90 2.52
N ASP A 67 -6.20 8.74 3.75
CA ASP A 67 -7.11 9.69 4.41
C ASP A 67 -6.64 9.98 5.85
N ILE A 68 -5.50 10.66 5.96
CA ILE A 68 -4.99 11.13 7.23
C ILE A 68 -5.84 12.32 7.68
N SER A 69 -6.35 12.25 8.91
CA SER A 69 -7.10 13.36 9.50
C SER A 69 -6.27 14.64 9.56
N THR A 70 -6.90 15.77 9.26
CA THR A 70 -6.26 17.09 9.34
C THR A 70 -5.71 17.41 10.73
N SER A 71 -6.27 16.83 11.77
CA SER A 71 -5.79 16.99 13.16
C SER A 71 -4.45 16.30 13.42
N THR A 72 -4.11 15.27 12.63
CA THR A 72 -2.88 14.47 12.79
C THR A 72 -1.89 14.65 11.65
N LEU A 73 -2.34 15.19 10.52
CA LEU A 73 -1.53 15.41 9.33
C LEU A 73 -0.25 16.21 9.66
N ASN A 74 0.90 15.65 9.32
CA ASN A 74 2.23 16.23 9.59
C ASN A 74 2.51 16.49 11.08
N LYS A 75 1.87 15.77 11.99
CA LYS A 75 2.04 15.93 13.43
C LYS A 75 2.28 14.60 14.12
N GLY A 76 2.97 14.63 15.26
CA GLY A 76 3.20 13.46 16.09
C GLY A 76 3.82 12.30 15.29
N ASP A 77 3.24 11.13 15.42
CA ASP A 77 3.70 9.92 14.72
C ASP A 77 3.60 10.03 13.18
N TYR A 78 2.78 10.97 12.66
CA TYR A 78 2.61 11.23 11.23
C TYR A 78 3.53 12.32 10.67
N ALA A 79 4.43 12.86 11.48
CA ALA A 79 5.26 14.01 11.10
C ALA A 79 6.10 13.80 9.82
N ASN A 80 6.50 12.56 9.55
CA ASN A 80 7.38 12.20 8.43
C ASN A 80 6.64 11.50 7.27
N LEU A 81 5.32 11.44 7.30
CA LEU A 81 4.54 10.74 6.27
C LEU A 81 3.98 11.66 5.17
N GLY A 82 4.16 12.98 5.33
CA GLY A 82 3.68 13.95 4.35
C GLY A 82 2.16 14.13 4.35
N ASN A 83 1.66 14.64 3.25
CA ASN A 83 0.23 14.88 3.05
C ASN A 83 -0.52 13.60 2.64
N ASN A 84 -1.84 13.70 2.56
CA ASN A 84 -2.64 12.69 1.88
C ASN A 84 -2.19 12.56 0.43
N MET A 85 -2.12 11.33 -0.04
CA MET A 85 -1.49 11.01 -1.31
C MET A 85 -2.23 9.88 -2.03
N MET A 86 -1.96 9.76 -3.31
CA MET A 86 -2.33 8.62 -4.12
C MET A 86 -1.06 7.85 -4.48
N LEU A 87 -1.06 6.57 -4.17
CA LEU A 87 0.06 5.67 -4.42
C LEU A 87 -0.35 4.58 -5.39
N ALA A 88 0.63 4.07 -6.14
CA ALA A 88 0.46 2.89 -6.96
C ALA A 88 1.38 1.78 -6.43
N ALA A 89 0.84 0.60 -6.27
CA ALA A 89 1.56 -0.56 -5.76
C ALA A 89 1.60 -1.70 -6.79
N ASP A 90 2.78 -2.27 -6.97
CA ASP A 90 2.94 -3.54 -7.67
C ASP A 90 2.65 -4.68 -6.70
N VAL A 91 1.58 -5.41 -6.94
CA VAL A 91 1.13 -6.48 -6.01
C VAL A 91 2.03 -7.70 -6.01
N ALA A 92 2.87 -7.89 -7.03
CA ALA A 92 3.81 -9.00 -7.09
C ALA A 92 5.07 -8.73 -6.24
N THR A 93 5.56 -7.48 -6.23
CA THR A 93 6.78 -7.09 -5.53
C THR A 93 6.53 -6.38 -4.21
N GLY A 94 5.34 -5.78 -4.03
CA GLY A 94 5.01 -4.90 -2.92
C GLY A 94 5.58 -3.49 -3.04
N GLU A 95 6.28 -3.17 -4.13
CA GLU A 95 6.81 -1.83 -4.33
C GLU A 95 5.66 -0.83 -4.49
N THR A 96 5.73 0.26 -3.74
CA THR A 96 4.67 1.28 -3.66
C THR A 96 5.28 2.65 -3.82
N LEU A 97 4.80 3.43 -4.78
CA LEU A 97 5.34 4.75 -5.09
C LEU A 97 4.24 5.80 -5.10
N GLU A 98 4.55 6.95 -4.51
CA GLU A 98 3.76 8.16 -4.59
C GLU A 98 4.04 8.90 -5.90
N GLY A 99 3.05 9.64 -6.39
CA GLY A 99 3.21 10.68 -7.39
C GLY A 99 2.96 10.27 -8.82
N PRO A 100 3.48 11.06 -9.77
CA PRO A 100 3.05 10.97 -11.15
C PRO A 100 3.34 9.60 -11.75
N ILE A 101 2.38 9.15 -12.50
CA ILE A 101 2.31 7.82 -13.12
C ILE A 101 3.50 7.50 -14.03
N ASP A 102 4.15 8.51 -14.55
CA ASP A 102 5.35 8.42 -15.39
C ASP A 102 6.54 7.78 -14.65
N ARG A 103 6.66 7.99 -13.35
CA ARG A 103 7.64 7.31 -12.50
C ARG A 103 7.46 5.79 -12.53
N TRP A 104 6.21 5.33 -12.51
CA TRP A 104 5.81 3.94 -12.59
C TRP A 104 5.94 3.35 -13.98
N LEU A 105 5.56 4.11 -14.99
CA LEU A 105 5.71 3.71 -16.38
C LEU A 105 7.17 3.47 -16.74
N HIS A 106 8.09 4.25 -16.18
CA HIS A 106 9.53 4.08 -16.40
C HIS A 106 10.05 2.78 -15.78
N VAL A 107 9.66 2.49 -14.56
CA VAL A 107 10.07 1.27 -13.84
C VAL A 107 9.51 0.02 -14.50
N ARG A 108 8.25 0.04 -14.94
CA ARG A 108 7.63 -1.11 -15.60
C ARG A 108 8.04 -1.31 -17.05
N TRP A 109 8.30 -0.23 -17.76
CA TRP A 109 8.76 -0.31 -19.16
C TRP A 109 10.14 -0.94 -19.28
N ASN A 110 10.97 -0.79 -18.28
CA ASN A 110 12.32 -1.35 -18.22
C ASN A 110 12.38 -2.69 -17.46
N ALA A 111 11.28 -3.18 -16.92
CA ALA A 111 11.24 -4.48 -16.30
C ALA A 111 11.27 -5.58 -17.39
N PRO A 112 12.10 -6.61 -17.24
CA PRO A 112 12.07 -7.72 -18.18
C PRO A 112 10.68 -8.35 -18.15
N ALA A 113 10.16 -8.67 -19.33
CA ALA A 113 8.90 -9.40 -19.45
C ALA A 113 9.00 -10.70 -18.63
N ALA A 114 8.05 -10.86 -17.70
CA ALA A 114 7.97 -12.07 -16.90
C ALA A 114 7.53 -13.26 -17.75
#